data_2507a11094ca83b0d1c616e05b1fdb46
#
_entry.id   2507a11094ca83b0d1c616e05b1fdb46
#
_cell.length_a   1.000
_cell.length_b   1.000
_cell.length_c   1.000
_cell.angle_alpha   90.00
_cell.angle_beta   90.00
_cell.angle_gamma   90.00
#
_symmetry.space_group_name_H-M   'P 1'
#
loop_
_entity.id
_entity.type
_entity.pdbx_description
1 polymer ?
#
loop_
_entity_poly.entity_id
_entity_poly.type
_entity_poly.pdbx_seq_one_letter_code
_entity_poly.pdbx_strand_id
1 'polypeptide(L)'
;MVVGDRVRRHVRAADLSASKRLQIVVPAALLIIFGLLLMVFGSGRDALIVFSGVPLALTGGVLALWLRGIPLSISAGIGFIALSGVAVLNGIVMIAFIRKLREQGDPLEESIIDGAVGRLRPVLMTALVASLGFVPMALNVGAGAEVQRPLATVVIGGIISSTLLTLFVLPALYRLLHRDQDVVELAASR
;
A
#
# COMPACT_ATOMS: atom_id res chain seq x y z
N MET A 1 -40.93 -12.49 17.74
CA MET A 1 -39.96 -13.44 17.15
C MET A 1 -39.77 -13.26 15.64
N VAL A 2 -40.81 -12.97 14.86
CA VAL A 2 -40.78 -12.81 13.37
C VAL A 2 -40.05 -11.56 12.87
N VAL A 3 -40.06 -10.46 13.61
CA VAL A 3 -39.42 -9.17 13.21
C VAL A 3 -37.90 -9.26 13.24
N GLY A 4 -37.33 -9.95 14.23
CA GLY A 4 -35.87 -10.11 14.32
C GLY A 4 -35.28 -10.95 13.18
N ASP A 5 -36.04 -11.89 12.65
CA ASP A 5 -35.60 -12.77 11.55
C ASP A 5 -35.61 -12.05 10.19
N ARG A 6 -36.54 -11.12 9.98
CA ARG A 6 -36.55 -10.26 8.78
C ARG A 6 -35.39 -9.26 8.80
N VAL A 7 -35.13 -8.62 9.94
CA VAL A 7 -34.02 -7.68 10.06
C VAL A 7 -32.67 -8.39 9.83
N ARG A 8 -32.48 -9.58 10.42
CA ARG A 8 -31.26 -10.36 10.18
C ARG A 8 -31.09 -10.80 8.73
N ARG A 9 -32.17 -11.14 8.03
CA ARG A 9 -32.11 -11.47 6.60
C ARG A 9 -31.77 -10.26 5.73
N HIS A 10 -32.33 -9.09 6.01
CA HIS A 10 -32.00 -7.87 5.26
C HIS A 10 -30.54 -7.43 5.51
N VAL A 11 -30.05 -7.52 6.75
CA VAL A 11 -28.64 -7.22 7.07
C VAL A 11 -27.72 -8.19 6.35
N ARG A 12 -27.98 -9.50 6.42
CA ARG A 12 -27.18 -10.52 5.68
C ARG A 12 -27.22 -10.33 4.16
N ALA A 13 -28.37 -9.98 3.60
CA ALA A 13 -28.49 -9.72 2.16
C ALA A 13 -27.72 -8.45 1.74
N ALA A 14 -27.73 -7.41 2.57
CA ALA A 14 -26.94 -6.21 2.37
C ALA A 14 -25.43 -6.51 2.48
N ASP A 15 -25.01 -7.29 3.46
CA ASP A 15 -23.60 -7.68 3.65
C ASP A 15 -23.09 -8.55 2.48
N LEU A 16 -23.90 -9.48 1.98
CA LEU A 16 -23.57 -10.31 0.82
C LEU A 16 -23.47 -9.47 -0.47
N SER A 17 -24.36 -8.50 -0.64
CA SER A 17 -24.34 -7.60 -1.80
C SER A 17 -23.14 -6.66 -1.74
N ALA A 18 -22.80 -6.14 -0.57
CA ALA A 18 -21.64 -5.29 -0.35
C ALA A 18 -20.32 -6.07 -0.52
N SER A 19 -20.25 -7.30 -0.03
CA SER A 19 -19.10 -8.19 -0.19
C SER A 19 -18.85 -8.52 -1.67
N LYS A 20 -19.92 -8.81 -2.46
CA LYS A 20 -19.80 -9.02 -3.91
C LYS A 20 -19.33 -7.77 -4.65
N ARG A 21 -19.81 -6.60 -4.26
CA ARG A 21 -19.35 -5.33 -4.85
C ARG A 21 -17.88 -5.05 -4.54
N LEU A 22 -17.43 -5.31 -3.32
CA LEU A 22 -16.01 -5.20 -2.95
C LEU A 22 -15.11 -6.13 -3.77
N GLN A 23 -15.55 -7.35 -4.04
CA GLN A 23 -14.81 -8.29 -4.89
C GLN A 23 -14.61 -7.81 -6.34
N ILE A 24 -15.43 -6.90 -6.83
CA ILE A 24 -15.29 -6.29 -8.15
C ILE A 24 -14.54 -4.96 -8.07
N VAL A 25 -14.88 -4.14 -7.09
CA VAL A 25 -14.31 -2.78 -6.95
C VAL A 25 -12.83 -2.82 -6.60
N VAL A 26 -12.40 -3.75 -5.72
CA VAL A 26 -10.98 -3.84 -5.32
C VAL A 26 -10.08 -4.22 -6.49
N PRO A 27 -10.34 -5.31 -7.26
CA PRO A 27 -9.53 -5.61 -8.44
C PRO A 27 -9.59 -4.51 -9.51
N ALA A 28 -10.76 -3.91 -9.73
CA ALA A 28 -10.88 -2.81 -10.70
C ALA A 28 -10.03 -1.59 -10.28
N ALA A 29 -10.05 -1.21 -9.00
CA ALA A 29 -9.22 -0.15 -8.47
C ALA A 29 -7.72 -0.48 -8.62
N LEU A 30 -7.30 -1.71 -8.32
CA LEU A 30 -5.92 -2.15 -8.49
C LEU A 30 -5.47 -2.13 -9.95
N LEU A 31 -6.34 -2.53 -10.88
CA LEU A 31 -6.05 -2.45 -12.32
C LEU A 31 -5.91 -1.00 -12.79
N ILE A 32 -6.77 -0.10 -12.33
CA ILE A 32 -6.67 1.33 -12.64
C ILE A 32 -5.35 1.90 -12.08
N ILE A 33 -5.01 1.58 -10.85
CA ILE A 33 -3.75 1.99 -10.22
C ILE A 33 -2.56 1.48 -11.03
N PHE A 34 -2.57 0.22 -11.44
CA PHE A 34 -1.49 -0.35 -12.25
C PHE A 34 -1.38 0.32 -13.62
N GLY A 35 -2.52 0.60 -14.29
CA GLY A 35 -2.56 1.33 -15.54
C GLY A 35 -1.99 2.75 -15.43
N LEU A 36 -2.34 3.45 -14.35
CA LEU A 36 -1.79 4.78 -14.05
C LEU A 36 -0.28 4.73 -13.79
N LEU A 37 0.21 3.70 -13.08
CA LEU A 37 1.65 3.49 -12.85
C LEU A 37 2.41 3.27 -14.17
N LEU A 38 1.85 2.48 -15.09
CA LEU A 38 2.43 2.30 -16.42
C LEU A 38 2.52 3.62 -17.19
N MET A 39 1.47 4.45 -17.08
CA MET A 39 1.45 5.76 -17.73
C MET A 39 2.49 6.74 -17.13
N VAL A 40 2.64 6.73 -15.80
CA VAL A 40 3.57 7.64 -15.10
C VAL A 40 5.04 7.27 -15.35
N PHE A 41 5.36 5.97 -15.29
CA PHE A 41 6.76 5.55 -15.41
C PHE A 41 7.21 5.28 -16.85
N GLY A 42 6.27 4.99 -17.77
CA GLY A 42 6.60 4.55 -19.11
C GLY A 42 7.37 3.22 -19.17
N SER A 43 7.59 2.60 -18.01
CA SER A 43 8.35 1.35 -17.81
C SER A 43 7.51 0.36 -17.02
N GLY A 44 7.28 -0.82 -17.61
CA GLY A 44 6.55 -1.90 -16.94
C GLY A 44 7.30 -2.44 -15.70
N ARG A 45 8.63 -2.38 -15.72
CA ARG A 45 9.47 -2.84 -14.59
C ARG A 45 9.28 -1.96 -13.37
N ASP A 46 9.38 -0.65 -13.53
CA ASP A 46 9.22 0.31 -12.42
C ASP A 46 7.78 0.29 -11.88
N ALA A 47 6.79 0.21 -12.78
CA ALA A 47 5.40 0.04 -12.39
C ALA A 47 5.17 -1.23 -11.57
N LEU A 48 5.81 -2.35 -11.94
CA LEU A 48 5.70 -3.62 -11.23
C LEU A 48 6.35 -3.55 -9.84
N ILE A 49 7.52 -2.91 -9.73
CA ILE A 49 8.22 -2.70 -8.46
C ILE A 49 7.31 -1.93 -7.49
N VAL A 50 6.76 -0.80 -7.92
CA VAL A 50 5.87 0.00 -7.09
C VAL A 50 4.59 -0.77 -6.73
N PHE A 51 4.00 -1.45 -7.72
CA PHE A 51 2.79 -2.23 -7.51
C PHE A 51 2.98 -3.40 -6.54
N SER A 52 4.17 -4.02 -6.52
CA SER A 52 4.49 -5.08 -5.56
C SER A 52 4.43 -4.61 -4.08
N GLY A 53 4.58 -3.32 -3.84
CA GLY A 53 4.40 -2.71 -2.52
C GLY A 53 2.95 -2.78 -2.01
N VAL A 54 1.96 -2.85 -2.93
CA VAL A 54 0.53 -2.90 -2.54
C VAL A 54 0.17 -4.21 -1.81
N PRO A 55 0.39 -5.41 -2.37
CA PRO A 55 0.11 -6.66 -1.65
C PRO A 55 0.78 -6.73 -0.30
N LEU A 56 2.01 -6.24 -0.22
CA LEU A 56 2.79 -6.26 1.00
C LEU A 56 2.25 -5.27 2.06
N ALA A 57 1.78 -4.09 1.65
CA ALA A 57 1.09 -3.18 2.55
C ALA A 57 -0.24 -3.78 3.06
N LEU A 58 -0.98 -4.46 2.18
CA LEU A 58 -2.23 -5.14 2.54
C LEU A 58 -2.01 -6.23 3.60
N THR A 59 -0.90 -6.98 3.54
CA THR A 59 -0.59 -7.99 4.56
C THR A 59 -0.48 -7.40 5.96
N GLY A 60 0.11 -6.20 6.10
CA GLY A 60 0.18 -5.49 7.37
C GLY A 60 -1.18 -5.09 7.91
N GLY A 61 -2.10 -4.65 7.03
CA GLY A 61 -3.48 -4.35 7.41
C GLY A 61 -4.25 -5.59 7.88
N VAL A 62 -4.10 -6.72 7.16
CA VAL A 62 -4.70 -8.01 7.54
C VAL A 62 -4.16 -8.50 8.88
N LEU A 63 -2.83 -8.43 9.06
CA LEU A 63 -2.19 -8.82 10.31
C LEU A 63 -2.68 -7.97 11.50
N ALA A 64 -2.85 -6.67 11.31
CA ALA A 64 -3.37 -5.77 12.34
C ALA A 64 -4.81 -6.10 12.75
N LEU A 65 -5.68 -6.43 11.78
CA LEU A 65 -7.04 -6.90 12.06
C LEU A 65 -7.02 -8.21 12.84
N TRP A 66 -6.19 -9.15 12.42
CA TRP A 66 -6.05 -10.45 13.06
C TRP A 66 -5.58 -10.34 14.52
N LEU A 67 -4.53 -9.53 14.76
CA LEU A 67 -4.00 -9.28 16.11
C LEU A 67 -5.03 -8.64 17.04
N ARG A 68 -5.95 -7.85 16.50
CA ARG A 68 -7.01 -7.20 17.28
C ARG A 68 -8.32 -8.01 17.34
N GLY A 69 -8.39 -9.18 16.70
CA GLY A 69 -9.59 -10.00 16.65
C GLY A 69 -10.77 -9.30 15.95
N ILE A 70 -10.51 -8.36 15.04
CA ILE A 70 -11.54 -7.62 14.32
C ILE A 70 -11.87 -8.36 13.01
N PRO A 71 -13.15 -8.72 12.76
CA PRO A 71 -13.52 -9.40 11.52
C PRO A 71 -13.37 -8.48 10.32
N LEU A 72 -13.12 -9.09 9.15
CA LEU A 72 -13.06 -8.39 7.89
C LEU A 72 -14.44 -7.81 7.56
N SER A 73 -14.53 -6.50 7.51
CA SER A 73 -15.77 -5.75 7.29
C SER A 73 -15.66 -4.86 6.05
N ILE A 74 -16.78 -4.29 5.62
CA ILE A 74 -16.81 -3.33 4.52
C ILE A 74 -15.90 -2.13 4.83
N SER A 75 -15.91 -1.68 6.08
CA SER A 75 -15.06 -0.58 6.56
C SER A 75 -13.57 -0.91 6.48
N ALA A 76 -13.20 -2.15 6.81
CA ALA A 76 -11.84 -2.64 6.59
C ALA A 76 -11.48 -2.64 5.09
N GLY A 77 -12.42 -3.03 4.22
CA GLY A 77 -12.25 -2.98 2.76
C GLY A 77 -11.96 -1.57 2.24
N ILE A 78 -12.65 -0.56 2.74
CA ILE A 78 -12.36 0.85 2.43
C ILE A 78 -10.97 1.24 2.92
N GLY A 79 -10.57 0.78 4.11
CA GLY A 79 -9.23 0.96 4.65
C GLY A 79 -8.15 0.37 3.75
N PHE A 80 -8.37 -0.80 3.17
CA PHE A 80 -7.45 -1.42 2.22
C PHE A 80 -7.31 -0.64 0.92
N ILE A 81 -8.39 -0.07 0.39
CA ILE A 81 -8.33 0.79 -0.80
C ILE A 81 -7.50 2.05 -0.52
N ALA A 82 -7.78 2.73 0.60
CA ALA A 82 -7.02 3.91 1.02
C ALA A 82 -5.53 3.59 1.22
N LEU A 83 -5.24 2.46 1.88
CA LEU A 83 -3.88 1.99 2.12
C LEU A 83 -3.13 1.69 0.82
N SER A 84 -3.81 1.10 -0.17
CA SER A 84 -3.22 0.84 -1.50
C SER A 84 -2.76 2.13 -2.16
N GLY A 85 -3.56 3.20 -2.09
CA GLY A 85 -3.19 4.51 -2.61
C GLY A 85 -1.96 5.10 -1.93
N VAL A 86 -1.88 5.01 -0.60
CA VAL A 86 -0.73 5.49 0.17
C VAL A 86 0.54 4.69 -0.15
N ALA A 87 0.42 3.36 -0.25
CA ALA A 87 1.55 2.49 -0.59
C ALA A 87 2.12 2.81 -1.98
N VAL A 88 1.23 2.99 -2.97
CA VAL A 88 1.61 3.37 -4.33
C VAL A 88 2.28 4.74 -4.36
N LEU A 89 1.70 5.73 -3.67
CA LEU A 89 2.27 7.09 -3.62
C LEU A 89 3.70 7.08 -3.05
N ASN A 90 3.92 6.37 -1.95
CA ASN A 90 5.24 6.21 -1.34
C ASN A 90 6.22 5.52 -2.31
N GLY A 91 5.75 4.49 -3.02
CA GLY A 91 6.55 3.79 -4.03
C GLY A 91 6.93 4.67 -5.22
N ILE A 92 5.97 5.43 -5.78
CA ILE A 92 6.21 6.37 -6.89
C ILE A 92 7.30 7.37 -6.51
N VAL A 93 7.15 8.00 -5.34
CA VAL A 93 8.08 9.04 -4.88
C VAL A 93 9.49 8.48 -4.66
N MET A 94 9.60 7.23 -4.14
CA MET A 94 10.88 6.57 -3.95
C MET A 94 11.57 6.29 -5.30
N ILE A 95 10.88 5.62 -6.22
CA ILE A 95 11.44 5.25 -7.52
C ILE A 95 11.76 6.49 -8.36
N ALA A 96 10.89 7.50 -8.36
CA ALA A 96 11.15 8.76 -9.06
C ALA A 96 12.41 9.46 -8.56
N PHE A 97 12.68 9.40 -7.25
CA PHE A 97 13.87 10.00 -6.66
C PHE A 97 15.15 9.21 -7.04
N ILE A 98 15.12 7.88 -6.99
CA ILE A 98 16.24 7.04 -7.43
C ILE A 98 16.53 7.29 -8.93
N ARG A 99 15.49 7.35 -9.77
CA ARG A 99 15.67 7.66 -11.20
C ARG A 99 16.32 9.02 -11.43
N LYS A 100 15.90 10.02 -10.68
CA LYS A 100 16.49 11.36 -10.76
C LYS A 100 17.98 11.36 -10.45
N LEU A 101 18.42 10.62 -9.43
CA LEU A 101 19.85 10.48 -9.09
C LEU A 101 20.61 9.78 -10.22
N ARG A 102 20.04 8.72 -10.80
CA ARG A 102 20.63 8.03 -11.95
C ARG A 102 20.74 8.94 -13.19
N GLU A 103 19.75 9.78 -13.46
CA GLU A 103 19.78 10.77 -14.56
C GLU A 103 20.86 11.84 -14.34
N GLN A 104 21.29 12.07 -13.10
CA GLN A 104 22.40 12.96 -12.73
C GLN A 104 23.78 12.31 -12.93
N GLY A 105 23.81 11.01 -13.24
CA GLY A 105 25.04 10.26 -13.53
C GLY A 105 25.56 9.45 -12.35
N ASP A 106 24.81 9.35 -11.23
CA ASP A 106 25.23 8.58 -10.08
C ASP A 106 25.18 7.06 -10.37
N PRO A 107 26.13 6.27 -9.84
CA PRO A 107 26.12 4.82 -9.96
C PRO A 107 24.84 4.22 -9.39
N LEU A 108 24.42 3.04 -9.89
CA LEU A 108 23.17 2.37 -9.48
C LEU A 108 23.09 2.19 -7.95
N GLU A 109 24.15 1.68 -7.33
CA GLU A 109 24.16 1.39 -5.90
C GLU A 109 24.08 2.66 -5.04
N GLU A 110 24.81 3.68 -5.43
CA GLU A 110 24.83 4.98 -4.74
C GLU A 110 23.46 5.67 -4.86
N SER A 111 22.86 5.68 -6.05
CA SER A 111 21.50 6.20 -6.28
C SER A 111 20.43 5.49 -5.45
N ILE A 112 20.58 4.18 -5.24
CA ILE A 112 19.65 3.39 -4.42
C ILE A 112 19.80 3.75 -2.93
N ILE A 113 21.04 3.81 -2.44
CA ILE A 113 21.34 4.11 -1.04
C ILE A 113 20.92 5.54 -0.70
N ASP A 114 21.34 6.51 -1.50
CA ASP A 114 21.01 7.92 -1.30
C ASP A 114 19.51 8.17 -1.49
N GLY A 115 18.89 7.46 -2.42
CA GLY A 115 17.44 7.46 -2.59
C GLY A 115 16.71 6.98 -1.34
N ALA A 116 17.13 5.87 -0.77
CA ALA A 116 16.53 5.31 0.44
C ALA A 116 16.77 6.20 1.68
N VAL A 117 18.00 6.66 1.88
CA VAL A 117 18.38 7.53 3.01
C VAL A 117 17.70 8.88 2.91
N GLY A 118 17.69 9.50 1.73
CA GLY A 118 17.05 10.81 1.52
C GLY A 118 15.54 10.79 1.74
N ARG A 119 14.90 9.63 1.54
CA ARG A 119 13.45 9.43 1.75
C ARG A 119 13.07 8.91 3.13
N LEU A 120 14.02 8.42 3.90
CA LEU A 120 13.78 7.84 5.22
C LEU A 120 13.04 8.82 6.14
N ARG A 121 13.51 10.04 6.27
CA ARG A 121 12.90 11.06 7.16
C ARG A 121 11.48 11.44 6.72
N PRO A 122 11.20 11.85 5.46
CA PRO A 122 9.84 12.17 5.01
C PRO A 122 8.87 11.01 5.18
N VAL A 123 9.28 9.79 4.80
CA VAL A 123 8.41 8.59 4.88
C VAL A 123 8.09 8.23 6.33
N LEU A 124 9.07 8.28 7.23
CA LEU A 124 8.83 8.05 8.67
C LEU A 124 7.93 9.12 9.28
N MET A 125 8.13 10.39 8.93
CA MET A 125 7.28 11.47 9.46
C MET A 125 5.84 11.33 9.00
N THR A 126 5.60 11.05 7.72
CA THR A 126 4.24 10.83 7.21
C THR A 126 3.58 9.60 7.84
N ALA A 127 4.32 8.52 8.03
CA ALA A 127 3.84 7.31 8.69
C ALA A 127 3.47 7.56 10.15
N LEU A 128 4.30 8.29 10.89
CA LEU A 128 4.03 8.65 12.29
C LEU A 128 2.80 9.54 12.41
N VAL A 129 2.74 10.62 11.64
CA VAL A 129 1.62 11.57 11.67
C VAL A 129 0.30 10.87 11.31
N ALA A 130 0.30 10.09 10.22
CA ALA A 130 -0.87 9.35 9.81
C ALA A 130 -1.29 8.31 10.86
N SER A 131 -0.35 7.51 11.38
CA SER A 131 -0.66 6.50 12.40
C SER A 131 -1.22 7.15 13.66
N LEU A 132 -0.61 8.22 14.18
CA LEU A 132 -1.10 8.95 15.35
C LEU A 132 -2.48 9.58 15.10
N GLY A 133 -2.73 10.10 13.90
CA GLY A 133 -4.04 10.65 13.53
C GLY A 133 -5.17 9.61 13.55
N PHE A 134 -4.87 8.35 13.22
CA PHE A 134 -5.85 7.27 13.25
C PHE A 134 -5.99 6.57 14.61
N VAL A 135 -5.07 6.79 15.56
CA VAL A 135 -5.14 6.18 16.91
C VAL A 135 -6.47 6.46 17.61
N PRO A 136 -6.98 7.71 17.71
CA PRO A 136 -8.25 7.95 18.40
C PRO A 136 -9.42 7.20 17.74
N MET A 137 -9.43 7.05 16.40
CA MET A 137 -10.45 6.26 15.71
C MET A 137 -10.30 4.75 15.99
N ALA A 138 -9.07 4.26 16.10
CA ALA A 138 -8.79 2.85 16.39
C ALA A 138 -9.18 2.46 17.83
N LEU A 139 -9.18 3.41 18.76
CA LEU A 139 -9.52 3.22 20.16
C LEU A 139 -10.97 3.60 20.50
N ASN A 140 -11.73 4.15 19.54
CA ASN A 140 -13.10 4.56 19.76
C ASN A 140 -13.97 3.38 20.25
N VAL A 141 -14.79 3.63 21.30
CA VAL A 141 -15.75 2.67 21.89
C VAL A 141 -17.19 3.17 21.84
N GLY A 142 -17.42 4.36 21.30
CA GLY A 142 -18.74 5.02 21.19
C GLY A 142 -19.53 4.60 19.95
N ALA A 143 -20.59 5.36 19.68
CA ALA A 143 -21.40 5.21 18.47
C ALA A 143 -20.52 5.42 17.22
N GLY A 144 -20.62 4.51 16.24
CA GLY A 144 -19.80 4.53 15.03
C GLY A 144 -18.46 3.81 15.16
N ALA A 145 -18.09 3.29 16.34
CA ALA A 145 -16.85 2.53 16.53
C ALA A 145 -16.77 1.29 15.63
N GLU A 146 -17.91 0.68 15.32
CA GLU A 146 -18.01 -0.51 14.45
C GLU A 146 -17.46 -0.26 13.04
N VAL A 147 -17.56 0.98 12.55
CA VAL A 147 -17.05 1.40 11.24
C VAL A 147 -15.63 1.95 11.34
N GLN A 148 -15.37 2.77 12.36
CA GLN A 148 -14.10 3.49 12.49
C GLN A 148 -12.94 2.60 12.92
N ARG A 149 -13.16 1.67 13.86
CA ARG A 149 -12.10 0.78 14.39
C ARG A 149 -11.47 -0.12 13.34
N PRO A 150 -12.25 -0.88 12.52
CA PRO A 150 -11.67 -1.71 11.47
C PRO A 150 -10.87 -0.91 10.46
N LEU A 151 -11.42 0.21 9.98
CA LEU A 151 -10.78 1.10 9.03
C LEU A 151 -9.44 1.63 9.58
N ALA A 152 -9.46 2.24 10.76
CA ALA A 152 -8.27 2.80 11.38
C ALA A 152 -7.21 1.73 11.68
N THR A 153 -7.63 0.53 12.10
CA THR A 153 -6.72 -0.59 12.38
C THR A 153 -5.99 -1.04 11.11
N VAL A 154 -6.71 -1.20 9.99
CA VAL A 154 -6.12 -1.54 8.69
C VAL A 154 -5.11 -0.48 8.26
N VAL A 155 -5.50 0.79 8.35
CA VAL A 155 -4.64 1.90 7.91
C VAL A 155 -3.38 1.99 8.75
N ILE A 156 -3.46 1.94 10.07
CA ILE A 156 -2.28 1.97 10.95
C ILE A 156 -1.35 0.80 10.66
N GLY A 157 -1.86 -0.43 10.69
CA GLY A 157 -1.04 -1.63 10.45
C GLY A 157 -0.44 -1.65 9.05
N GLY A 158 -1.20 -1.21 8.06
CA GLY A 158 -0.75 -1.14 6.69
C GLY A 158 0.27 -0.03 6.44
N ILE A 159 0.14 1.14 7.06
CA ILE A 159 1.14 2.21 6.95
C ILE A 159 2.48 1.76 7.55
N ILE A 160 2.48 1.11 8.70
CA ILE A 160 3.70 0.58 9.32
C ILE A 160 4.37 -0.44 8.39
N SER A 161 3.61 -1.41 7.90
CA SER A 161 4.11 -2.42 6.96
C SER A 161 4.60 -1.79 5.66
N SER A 162 3.81 -0.90 5.04
CA SER A 162 4.16 -0.19 3.82
C SER A 162 5.44 0.63 3.96
N THR A 163 5.63 1.28 5.11
CA THR A 163 6.84 2.06 5.40
C THR A 163 8.08 1.19 5.45
N LEU A 164 8.02 0.08 6.19
CA LEU A 164 9.13 -0.88 6.25
C LEU A 164 9.47 -1.44 4.88
N LEU A 165 8.45 -1.78 4.10
CA LEU A 165 8.60 -2.32 2.76
C LEU A 165 9.18 -1.30 1.78
N THR A 166 8.68 -0.07 1.80
CA THR A 166 9.19 1.00 0.93
C THR A 166 10.67 1.27 1.19
N LEU A 167 11.10 1.21 2.45
CA LEU A 167 12.49 1.49 2.82
C LEU A 167 13.45 0.32 2.54
N PHE A 168 12.97 -0.93 2.63
CA PHE A 168 13.85 -2.10 2.49
C PHE A 168 13.62 -2.88 1.19
N VAL A 169 12.35 -3.16 0.87
CA VAL A 169 12.02 -4.06 -0.24
C VAL A 169 12.08 -3.34 -1.59
N LEU A 170 11.60 -2.10 -1.69
CA LEU A 170 11.67 -1.35 -2.94
C LEU A 170 13.11 -1.15 -3.44
N PRO A 171 14.05 -0.68 -2.61
CA PRO A 171 15.46 -0.57 -3.02
C PRO A 171 16.06 -1.91 -3.45
N ALA A 172 15.76 -2.99 -2.72
CA ALA A 172 16.24 -4.32 -3.04
C ALA A 172 15.68 -4.84 -4.39
N LEU A 173 14.39 -4.66 -4.63
CA LEU A 173 13.75 -5.02 -5.90
C LEU A 173 14.27 -4.17 -7.06
N TYR A 174 14.47 -2.88 -6.84
CA TYR A 174 15.03 -2.00 -7.85
C TYR A 174 16.43 -2.43 -8.25
N ARG A 175 17.29 -2.75 -7.28
CA ARG A 175 18.63 -3.30 -7.51
C ARG A 175 18.58 -4.61 -8.32
N LEU A 176 17.68 -5.52 -7.96
CA LEU A 176 17.56 -6.83 -8.62
C LEU A 176 17.16 -6.69 -10.09
N LEU A 177 16.19 -5.82 -10.38
CA LEU A 177 15.62 -5.67 -11.73
C LEU A 177 16.46 -4.78 -12.68
N HIS A 178 17.35 -3.95 -12.15
CA HIS A 178 18.20 -3.05 -12.94
C HIS A 178 19.66 -3.50 -13.03
N ARG A 179 20.09 -4.48 -12.23
CA ARG A 179 21.45 -5.03 -12.26
C ARG A 179 21.82 -5.62 -13.61
N ASP A 180 20.87 -6.25 -14.30
CA ASP A 180 21.12 -6.90 -15.60
C ASP A 180 21.32 -5.88 -16.74
N GLN A 181 20.81 -4.66 -16.60
CA GLN A 181 20.98 -3.62 -17.62
C GLN A 181 22.41 -3.05 -17.63
N ASP A 182 22.99 -2.81 -16.45
CA ASP A 182 24.35 -2.29 -16.34
C ASP A 182 25.38 -3.31 -16.87
N VAL A 183 25.12 -4.62 -16.71
CA VAL A 183 25.97 -5.70 -17.25
C VAL A 183 25.88 -5.79 -18.77
N VAL A 184 24.68 -5.62 -19.35
CA VAL A 184 24.48 -5.64 -20.81
C VAL A 184 25.07 -4.40 -21.47
N GLU A 185 24.96 -3.25 -20.85
CA GLU A 185 25.50 -1.98 -21.36
C GLU A 185 27.04 -1.97 -21.33
N LEU A 186 27.64 -2.50 -20.27
CA LEU A 186 29.10 -2.72 -20.16
C LEU A 186 29.63 -3.77 -21.17
N ALA A 187 28.83 -4.78 -21.50
CA ALA A 187 29.19 -5.78 -22.49
C ALA A 187 29.09 -5.26 -23.94
N ALA A 188 28.16 -4.35 -24.20
CA ALA A 188 27.97 -3.71 -25.52
C ALA A 188 28.98 -2.59 -25.80
N SER A 189 29.63 -2.04 -24.77
CA SER A 189 30.64 -0.97 -24.88
C SER A 189 32.08 -1.47 -25.08
N ARG A 190 32.29 -2.80 -25.08
CA ARG A 190 33.57 -3.49 -25.36
C ARG A 190 33.58 -4.12 -26.73
#